data_5b8a33c87b9d797f796f488afb5376ac
#
_entry.id   5b8a33c87b9d797f796f488afb5376ac
#
_cell.length_a   1.000
_cell.length_b   1.000
_cell.length_c   1.000
_cell.angle_alpha   90.00
_cell.angle_beta   90.00
_cell.angle_gamma   90.00
#
_symmetry.space_group_name_H-M   'P 1'
#
loop_
_entity.id
_entity.type
_entity.pdbx_description
1 polymer ?
#
loop_
_entity_poly.entity_id
_entity_poly.type
_entity_poly.pdbx_seq_one_letter_code
_entity_poly.pdbx_strand_id
1 'polypeptide(L)'
;MSAPVGSTAVAVGQEIPPFVRTTGFANWNRFAAVNDEFIPIHMDDAEAVKVGQKAAFGMGNLRVAYLHDALEAWLTGTGTIVEVAVQFRGLNFKGDTLRAGATVTGVDEVGDATLVHLSLSVRNQDGIDTTPGTATVMRWGAAGPVVPDEPPPAQPSGTAAPGIHLTQDEVDQIGTTTAPITSLPVDANDIRRWAIATHWPEPPPDVFVDEAAAAASPWGGLVAPRELDPFAWSPVRPWGGPWLRGMGVEPGMRILNGGQRSLYFAPIRPGDEITAVCRLVDVVEKDMKLGPTSVFTTEQRWTNQRDELVRIGFMTSLYY
;
A
#
# COMPACT_ATOMS: atom_id res chain seq x y z
N MET A 1 -29.43 -11.28 23.80
CA MET A 1 -29.00 -12.27 22.79
C MET A 1 -29.37 -11.66 21.44
N SER A 2 -28.44 -10.92 20.83
CA SER A 2 -28.58 -10.46 19.45
C SER A 2 -28.21 -11.62 18.54
N ALA A 3 -29.06 -11.87 17.53
CA ALA A 3 -28.80 -12.87 16.51
C ALA A 3 -27.46 -12.58 15.81
N PRO A 4 -26.69 -13.61 15.38
CA PRO A 4 -25.50 -13.41 14.58
C PRO A 4 -25.91 -12.66 13.31
N VAL A 5 -25.20 -11.56 13.01
CA VAL A 5 -25.34 -10.84 11.75
C VAL A 5 -25.06 -11.87 10.64
N GLY A 6 -26.09 -12.22 9.89
CA GLY A 6 -26.03 -13.25 8.86
C GLY A 6 -24.90 -12.89 7.88
N SER A 7 -23.98 -13.85 7.69
CA SER A 7 -22.99 -13.82 6.62
C SER A 7 -23.75 -13.71 5.29
N THR A 8 -23.91 -12.51 4.76
CA THR A 8 -24.36 -12.32 3.38
C THR A 8 -23.35 -13.01 2.48
N ALA A 9 -23.78 -14.04 1.76
CA ALA A 9 -22.94 -14.75 0.82
C ALA A 9 -22.32 -13.76 -0.17
N VAL A 10 -21.01 -13.78 -0.29
CA VAL A 10 -20.29 -12.95 -1.25
C VAL A 10 -20.45 -13.57 -2.63
N ALA A 11 -20.75 -12.77 -3.63
CA ALA A 11 -20.96 -13.24 -5.01
C ALA A 11 -20.04 -12.53 -6.00
N VAL A 12 -19.58 -13.26 -7.00
CA VAL A 12 -18.85 -12.68 -8.14
C VAL A 12 -19.71 -11.62 -8.82
N GLY A 13 -19.12 -10.46 -9.14
CA GLY A 13 -19.82 -9.30 -9.68
C GLY A 13 -20.38 -8.35 -8.62
N GLN A 14 -20.35 -8.72 -7.33
CA GLN A 14 -20.77 -7.84 -6.26
C GLN A 14 -19.81 -6.64 -6.15
N GLU A 15 -20.36 -5.43 -6.17
CA GLU A 15 -19.62 -4.21 -5.85
C GLU A 15 -19.62 -3.97 -4.34
N ILE A 16 -18.46 -3.53 -3.80
CA ILE A 16 -18.39 -3.05 -2.41
C ILE A 16 -18.78 -1.56 -2.35
N PRO A 17 -19.31 -1.07 -1.23
CA PRO A 17 -19.57 0.36 -1.05
C PRO A 17 -18.27 1.15 -1.25
N PRO A 18 -18.25 2.16 -2.13
CA PRO A 18 -17.03 2.91 -2.39
C PRO A 18 -16.71 3.88 -1.24
N PHE A 19 -15.43 4.04 -0.94
CA PHE A 19 -14.93 5.12 -0.10
C PHE A 19 -14.77 6.38 -0.98
N VAL A 20 -15.46 7.47 -0.65
CA VAL A 20 -15.53 8.66 -1.50
C VAL A 20 -14.94 9.86 -0.78
N ARG A 21 -13.99 10.57 -1.42
CA ARG A 21 -13.36 11.78 -0.87
C ARG A 21 -13.17 12.85 -1.94
N THR A 22 -13.57 14.08 -1.61
CA THR A 22 -13.08 15.26 -2.34
C THR A 22 -11.73 15.62 -1.78
N THR A 23 -10.69 15.50 -2.59
CA THR A 23 -9.29 15.57 -2.17
C THR A 23 -8.71 16.97 -2.30
N GLY A 24 -7.74 17.30 -1.47
CA GLY A 24 -7.05 18.57 -1.47
C GLY A 24 -6.07 18.68 -0.31
N PHE A 25 -5.49 19.86 -0.11
CA PHE A 25 -4.43 20.07 0.89
C PHE A 25 -4.83 19.64 2.31
N ALA A 26 -6.11 19.70 2.67
CA ALA A 26 -6.54 19.27 4.00
C ALA A 26 -6.36 17.76 4.22
N ASN A 27 -6.64 16.93 3.20
CA ASN A 27 -6.38 15.48 3.23
C ASN A 27 -4.88 15.20 3.07
N TRP A 28 -4.24 15.87 2.10
CA TRP A 28 -2.84 15.63 1.76
C TRP A 28 -1.91 15.95 2.92
N ASN A 29 -2.10 17.11 3.59
CA ASN A 29 -1.26 17.50 4.72
C ASN A 29 -1.44 16.57 5.92
N ARG A 30 -2.66 16.07 6.18
CA ARG A 30 -2.88 15.07 7.24
C ARG A 30 -2.18 13.77 6.94
N PHE A 31 -2.30 13.28 5.70
CA PHE A 31 -1.64 12.06 5.28
C PHE A 31 -0.12 12.22 5.28
N ALA A 32 0.39 13.33 4.73
CA ALA A 32 1.82 13.64 4.80
C ALA A 32 2.35 13.65 6.24
N ALA A 33 1.58 14.17 7.19
CA ALA A 33 1.98 14.24 8.59
C ALA A 33 2.06 12.85 9.25
N VAL A 34 1.23 11.88 8.87
CA VAL A 34 1.25 10.54 9.45
C VAL A 34 2.16 9.57 8.69
N ASN A 35 2.41 9.83 7.40
CA ASN A 35 3.25 9.00 6.53
C ASN A 35 4.65 9.59 6.29
N ASP A 36 4.93 10.77 6.87
CA ASP A 36 6.18 11.54 6.64
C ASP A 36 6.50 11.71 5.14
N GLU A 37 5.46 12.06 4.35
CA GLU A 37 5.53 12.17 2.89
C GLU A 37 5.44 13.64 2.44
N PHE A 38 6.29 14.50 3.01
CA PHE A 38 6.37 15.93 2.69
C PHE A 38 7.22 16.18 1.43
N ILE A 39 6.81 15.58 0.30
CA ILE A 39 7.50 15.75 -0.97
C ILE A 39 7.01 17.06 -1.62
N PRO A 40 7.92 17.99 -2.04
CA PRO A 40 7.53 19.31 -2.54
C PRO A 40 6.49 19.32 -3.65
N ILE A 41 6.53 18.37 -4.57
CA ILE A 41 5.55 18.25 -5.68
C ILE A 41 4.11 18.01 -5.24
N HIS A 42 3.89 17.57 -4.00
CA HIS A 42 2.57 17.39 -3.40
C HIS A 42 2.11 18.59 -2.58
N MET A 43 3.04 19.50 -2.26
CA MET A 43 2.82 20.62 -1.34
C MET A 43 2.80 22.00 -2.01
N ASP A 44 3.45 22.13 -3.17
CA ASP A 44 3.66 23.41 -3.84
C ASP A 44 3.43 23.28 -5.35
N ASP A 45 2.58 24.16 -5.89
CA ASP A 45 2.28 24.20 -7.32
C ASP A 45 3.54 24.53 -8.16
N ALA A 46 4.41 25.42 -7.69
CA ALA A 46 5.61 25.79 -8.41
C ALA A 46 6.62 24.62 -8.50
N GLU A 47 6.71 23.81 -7.45
CA GLU A 47 7.57 22.61 -7.47
C GLU A 47 7.01 21.53 -8.42
N ALA A 48 5.69 21.36 -8.45
CA ALA A 48 5.04 20.46 -9.40
C ALA A 48 5.23 20.89 -10.86
N VAL A 49 5.17 22.21 -11.13
CA VAL A 49 5.41 22.76 -12.48
C VAL A 49 6.84 22.50 -12.96
N LYS A 50 7.85 22.54 -12.09
CA LYS A 50 9.24 22.20 -12.45
C LYS A 50 9.41 20.78 -12.99
N VAL A 51 8.57 19.86 -12.55
CA VAL A 51 8.55 18.46 -13.04
C VAL A 51 7.51 18.21 -14.12
N GLY A 52 6.96 19.28 -14.72
CA GLY A 52 6.05 19.18 -15.87
C GLY A 52 4.59 18.93 -15.54
N GLN A 53 4.18 19.09 -14.27
CA GLN A 53 2.79 18.97 -13.86
C GLN A 53 2.10 20.34 -13.83
N LYS A 54 0.78 20.38 -13.99
CA LYS A 54 0.02 21.64 -14.01
C LYS A 54 -0.11 22.34 -12.65
N ALA A 55 -0.01 21.57 -11.56
CA ALA A 55 -0.13 22.01 -10.18
C ALA A 55 0.28 20.86 -9.24
N ALA A 56 0.38 21.12 -7.94
CA ALA A 56 0.53 20.09 -6.92
C ALA A 56 -0.59 19.06 -7.03
N PHE A 57 -0.23 17.81 -6.81
CA PHE A 57 -1.13 16.66 -6.96
C PHE A 57 -1.04 15.73 -5.74
N GLY A 58 -2.10 14.96 -5.51
CA GLY A 58 -2.19 14.07 -4.35
C GLY A 58 -1.24 12.87 -4.44
N MET A 59 -0.80 12.42 -3.27
CA MET A 59 0.09 11.26 -3.12
C MET A 59 -0.57 9.98 -3.65
N GLY A 60 0.23 9.13 -4.28
CA GLY A 60 -0.19 7.79 -4.69
C GLY A 60 -0.61 6.93 -3.50
N ASN A 61 0.18 6.97 -2.43
CA ASN A 61 -0.07 6.21 -1.21
C ASN A 61 -1.39 6.56 -0.53
N LEU A 62 -1.83 7.82 -0.56
CA LEU A 62 -3.15 8.20 -0.03
C LEU A 62 -4.31 7.53 -0.78
N ARG A 63 -4.17 7.32 -2.10
CA ARG A 63 -5.17 6.57 -2.88
C ARG A 63 -5.19 5.09 -2.51
N VAL A 64 -4.03 4.54 -2.17
CA VAL A 64 -3.94 3.17 -1.64
C VAL A 64 -4.60 3.07 -0.28
N ALA A 65 -4.39 4.05 0.61
CA ALA A 65 -5.08 4.11 1.90
C ALA A 65 -6.61 4.14 1.72
N TYR A 66 -7.13 4.93 0.78
CA TYR A 66 -8.59 4.95 0.48
C TYR A 66 -9.13 3.61 -0.03
N LEU A 67 -8.31 2.82 -0.74
CA LEU A 67 -8.70 1.45 -1.12
C LEU A 67 -8.75 0.53 0.10
N HIS A 68 -7.78 0.65 1.02
CA HIS A 68 -7.80 -0.10 2.28
C HIS A 68 -9.01 0.28 3.14
N ASP A 69 -9.28 1.59 3.29
CA ASP A 69 -10.45 2.09 4.02
C ASP A 69 -11.78 1.52 3.45
N ALA A 70 -11.90 1.42 2.11
CA ALA A 70 -13.07 0.81 1.47
C ALA A 70 -13.20 -0.68 1.79
N LEU A 71 -12.08 -1.42 1.72
CA LEU A 71 -12.06 -2.87 2.00
C LEU A 71 -12.32 -3.16 3.48
N GLU A 72 -11.71 -2.42 4.39
CA GLU A 72 -11.89 -2.58 5.84
C GLU A 72 -13.32 -2.24 6.26
N ALA A 73 -13.91 -1.17 5.72
CA ALA A 73 -15.31 -0.82 5.96
C ALA A 73 -16.27 -1.91 5.46
N TRP A 74 -15.97 -2.55 4.35
CA TRP A 74 -16.80 -3.66 3.83
C TRP A 74 -16.64 -4.94 4.66
N LEU A 75 -15.41 -5.23 5.14
CA LEU A 75 -15.14 -6.40 5.99
C LEU A 75 -15.81 -6.29 7.36
N THR A 76 -16.09 -5.10 7.86
CA THR A 76 -16.76 -4.83 9.15
C THR A 76 -16.18 -5.64 10.33
N GLY A 77 -14.87 -5.85 10.35
CA GLY A 77 -14.19 -6.63 11.39
C GLY A 77 -14.38 -8.16 11.30
N THR A 78 -14.94 -8.68 10.20
CA THR A 78 -15.14 -10.13 9.99
C THR A 78 -14.07 -10.76 9.11
N GLY A 79 -12.99 -10.04 8.84
CA GLY A 79 -11.93 -10.51 7.95
C GLY A 79 -10.72 -9.59 7.98
N THR A 80 -9.79 -9.83 7.09
CA THR A 80 -8.57 -9.02 6.92
C THR A 80 -8.18 -8.92 5.45
N ILE A 81 -7.45 -7.85 5.12
CA ILE A 81 -6.80 -7.72 3.81
C ILE A 81 -5.56 -8.61 3.82
N VAL A 82 -5.43 -9.45 2.79
CA VAL A 82 -4.31 -10.38 2.60
C VAL A 82 -3.32 -9.83 1.59
N GLU A 83 -3.84 -9.25 0.50
CA GLU A 83 -3.02 -8.69 -0.57
C GLU A 83 -3.71 -7.47 -1.19
N VAL A 84 -2.91 -6.46 -1.53
CA VAL A 84 -3.30 -5.34 -2.40
C VAL A 84 -2.20 -5.11 -3.41
N ALA A 85 -2.55 -5.05 -4.70
CA ALA A 85 -1.64 -4.70 -5.78
C ALA A 85 -2.27 -3.59 -6.62
N VAL A 86 -1.54 -2.49 -6.86
CA VAL A 86 -2.02 -1.34 -7.62
C VAL A 86 -1.01 -0.85 -8.64
N GLN A 87 -1.52 -0.17 -9.66
CA GLN A 87 -0.72 0.57 -10.63
C GLN A 87 -1.15 2.05 -10.62
N PHE A 88 -0.19 2.95 -10.69
CA PHE A 88 -0.49 4.37 -10.79
C PHE A 88 -0.57 4.79 -12.25
N ARG A 89 -1.78 5.12 -12.73
CA ARG A 89 -2.09 5.44 -14.13
C ARG A 89 -2.42 6.90 -14.37
N GLY A 90 -2.71 7.66 -13.33
CA GLY A 90 -3.06 9.06 -13.42
C GLY A 90 -2.80 9.80 -12.13
N LEU A 91 -2.85 11.11 -12.18
CA LEU A 91 -2.74 12.01 -11.04
C LEU A 91 -4.13 12.45 -10.59
N ASN A 92 -4.24 12.85 -9.35
CA ASN A 92 -5.41 13.56 -8.82
C ASN A 92 -4.99 14.93 -8.33
N PHE A 93 -5.82 15.93 -8.60
CA PHE A 93 -5.56 17.31 -8.27
C PHE A 93 -6.50 17.81 -7.16
N LYS A 94 -6.19 18.97 -6.61
CA LYS A 94 -7.03 19.62 -5.62
C LYS A 94 -8.43 19.86 -6.19
N GLY A 95 -9.44 19.39 -5.44
CA GLY A 95 -10.85 19.48 -5.83
C GLY A 95 -11.40 18.24 -6.54
N ASP A 96 -10.53 17.31 -6.94
CA ASP A 96 -11.00 16.04 -7.50
C ASP A 96 -11.78 15.24 -6.46
N THR A 97 -12.87 14.60 -6.89
CA THR A 97 -13.62 13.65 -6.09
C THR A 97 -13.23 12.23 -6.50
N LEU A 98 -12.58 11.54 -5.58
CA LEU A 98 -12.11 10.17 -5.77
C LEU A 98 -13.11 9.18 -5.19
N ARG A 99 -13.38 8.11 -5.94
CA ARG A 99 -14.19 6.95 -5.54
C ARG A 99 -13.29 5.73 -5.54
N ALA A 100 -12.81 5.32 -4.36
CA ALA A 100 -12.07 4.09 -4.17
C ALA A 100 -13.07 2.94 -3.92
N GLY A 101 -13.04 1.92 -4.76
CA GLY A 101 -14.01 0.82 -4.69
C GLY A 101 -13.45 -0.45 -5.29
N ALA A 102 -14.22 -1.53 -5.16
CA ALA A 102 -13.85 -2.83 -5.69
C ALA A 102 -15.07 -3.62 -6.16
N THR A 103 -14.80 -4.60 -7.03
CA THR A 103 -15.78 -5.58 -7.51
C THR A 103 -15.22 -6.97 -7.28
N VAL A 104 -16.03 -7.86 -6.72
CA VAL A 104 -15.65 -9.27 -6.48
C VAL A 104 -15.46 -9.99 -7.82
N THR A 105 -14.31 -10.62 -8.00
CA THR A 105 -13.94 -11.37 -9.22
C THR A 105 -13.83 -12.86 -8.99
N GLY A 106 -13.69 -13.30 -7.74
CA GLY A 106 -13.60 -14.71 -7.36
C GLY A 106 -13.83 -14.93 -5.87
N VAL A 107 -14.21 -16.14 -5.52
CA VAL A 107 -14.43 -16.58 -4.14
C VAL A 107 -13.94 -18.01 -4.02
N ASP A 108 -13.01 -18.27 -3.08
CA ASP A 108 -12.44 -19.59 -2.80
C ASP A 108 -12.63 -19.94 -1.32
N GLU A 109 -13.09 -21.14 -1.04
CA GLU A 109 -13.19 -21.64 0.32
C GLU A 109 -11.86 -22.29 0.75
N VAL A 110 -11.34 -21.88 1.91
CA VAL A 110 -10.08 -22.38 2.47
C VAL A 110 -10.29 -22.75 3.93
N GLY A 111 -10.52 -24.03 4.18
CA GLY A 111 -10.92 -24.50 5.51
C GLY A 111 -12.30 -23.94 5.91
N ASP A 112 -12.35 -23.20 7.03
CA ASP A 112 -13.54 -22.48 7.47
C ASP A 112 -13.52 -20.97 7.08
N ALA A 113 -12.45 -20.53 6.42
CA ALA A 113 -12.31 -19.17 5.92
C ALA A 113 -12.65 -19.07 4.42
N THR A 114 -12.97 -17.87 3.97
CA THR A 114 -13.25 -17.58 2.57
C THR A 114 -12.26 -16.54 2.05
N LEU A 115 -11.54 -16.86 0.98
CA LEU A 115 -10.75 -15.89 0.22
C LEU A 115 -11.63 -15.22 -0.83
N VAL A 116 -11.65 -13.91 -0.84
CA VAL A 116 -12.40 -13.11 -1.83
C VAL A 116 -11.41 -12.32 -2.65
N HIS A 117 -11.43 -12.55 -3.96
CA HIS A 117 -10.62 -11.81 -4.93
C HIS A 117 -11.42 -10.65 -5.48
N LEU A 118 -10.77 -9.48 -5.61
CA LEU A 118 -11.41 -8.26 -6.03
C LEU A 118 -10.57 -7.55 -7.10
N SER A 119 -11.24 -6.92 -8.03
CA SER A 119 -10.64 -5.89 -8.87
C SER A 119 -10.86 -4.53 -8.19
N LEU A 120 -9.81 -3.72 -8.11
CA LEU A 120 -9.79 -2.41 -7.45
C LEU A 120 -9.81 -1.28 -8.47
N SER A 121 -10.40 -0.14 -8.11
CA SER A 121 -10.27 1.10 -8.88
C SER A 121 -10.35 2.33 -7.98
N VAL A 122 -9.60 3.38 -8.33
CA VAL A 122 -9.81 4.73 -7.80
C VAL A 122 -10.17 5.64 -8.96
N ARG A 123 -11.46 5.96 -9.09
CA ARG A 123 -11.96 6.78 -10.18
C ARG A 123 -12.19 8.21 -9.73
N ASN A 124 -11.81 9.17 -10.59
CA ASN A 124 -12.13 10.58 -10.37
C ASN A 124 -13.58 10.89 -10.82
N GLN A 125 -13.99 12.15 -10.70
CA GLN A 125 -15.33 12.63 -11.10
C GLN A 125 -15.61 12.45 -12.61
N ASP A 126 -14.59 12.33 -13.44
CA ASP A 126 -14.72 12.12 -14.89
C ASP A 126 -14.77 10.63 -15.25
N GLY A 127 -14.77 9.73 -14.26
CA GLY A 127 -14.78 8.28 -14.43
C GLY A 127 -13.42 7.69 -14.82
N ILE A 128 -12.35 8.50 -14.83
CA ILE A 128 -10.99 8.04 -15.15
C ILE A 128 -10.45 7.25 -13.97
N ASP A 129 -10.05 5.99 -14.23
CA ASP A 129 -9.40 5.16 -13.23
C ASP A 129 -7.91 5.55 -13.11
N THR A 130 -7.58 6.19 -12.00
CA THR A 130 -6.23 6.67 -11.71
C THR A 130 -5.36 5.64 -11.01
N THR A 131 -5.99 4.61 -10.41
CA THR A 131 -5.28 3.58 -9.63
C THR A 131 -6.02 2.24 -9.73
N PRO A 132 -5.97 1.57 -10.90
CA PRO A 132 -6.47 0.22 -11.05
C PRO A 132 -5.61 -0.77 -10.27
N GLY A 133 -6.23 -1.87 -9.84
CA GLY A 133 -5.52 -2.89 -9.10
C GLY A 133 -6.32 -4.15 -8.80
N THR A 134 -5.79 -4.96 -7.91
CA THR A 134 -6.44 -6.16 -7.38
C THR A 134 -6.24 -6.24 -5.87
N ALA A 135 -7.14 -6.93 -5.19
CA ALA A 135 -6.98 -7.30 -3.80
C ALA A 135 -7.42 -8.74 -3.55
N THR A 136 -6.86 -9.34 -2.52
CA THR A 136 -7.40 -10.53 -1.89
C THR A 136 -7.67 -10.21 -0.44
N VAL A 137 -8.88 -10.50 0.02
CA VAL A 137 -9.23 -10.41 1.43
C VAL A 137 -9.64 -11.79 1.93
N MET A 138 -9.40 -12.04 3.21
CA MET A 138 -9.84 -13.25 3.89
C MET A 138 -10.98 -12.90 4.84
N ARG A 139 -12.14 -13.52 4.66
CA ARG A 139 -13.20 -13.52 5.65
C ARG A 139 -13.01 -14.73 6.56
N TRP A 140 -13.00 -14.46 7.87
CA TRP A 140 -12.78 -15.51 8.85
C TRP A 140 -14.02 -16.35 9.09
N GLY A 141 -13.81 -17.63 9.33
CA GLY A 141 -14.82 -18.53 9.85
C GLY A 141 -14.94 -18.46 11.39
N ALA A 142 -15.49 -19.48 11.97
CA ALA A 142 -15.73 -19.56 13.41
C ALA A 142 -14.44 -19.60 14.26
N ALA A 143 -13.32 -20.05 13.69
CA ALA A 143 -12.03 -20.09 14.36
C ALA A 143 -11.39 -18.69 14.56
N GLY A 144 -11.90 -17.65 13.89
CA GLY A 144 -11.39 -16.29 14.00
C GLY A 144 -10.19 -16.01 13.10
N PRO A 145 -9.33 -15.02 13.48
CA PRO A 145 -8.22 -14.57 12.65
C PRO A 145 -7.21 -15.67 12.32
N VAL A 146 -6.88 -15.76 11.02
CA VAL A 146 -5.84 -16.63 10.49
C VAL A 146 -4.79 -15.77 9.79
N VAL A 147 -3.52 -16.06 10.02
CA VAL A 147 -2.40 -15.45 9.29
C VAL A 147 -2.13 -16.31 8.05
N PRO A 148 -2.10 -15.72 6.85
CA PRO A 148 -1.78 -16.45 5.62
C PRO A 148 -0.38 -17.07 5.65
N ASP A 149 -0.19 -18.16 4.89
CA ASP A 149 1.12 -18.74 4.67
C ASP A 149 2.01 -17.80 3.83
N GLU A 150 3.31 -17.84 4.11
CA GLU A 150 4.28 -17.08 3.33
C GLU A 150 4.43 -17.70 1.92
N PRO A 151 4.32 -16.87 0.86
CA PRO A 151 4.54 -17.37 -0.49
C PRO A 151 6.03 -17.67 -0.73
N PRO A 152 6.36 -18.49 -1.76
CA PRO A 152 7.73 -18.65 -2.20
C PRO A 152 8.39 -17.31 -2.51
N PRO A 153 9.73 -17.17 -2.29
CA PRO A 153 10.45 -15.95 -2.62
C PRO A 153 10.25 -15.52 -4.09
N ALA A 154 10.04 -14.23 -4.29
CA ALA A 154 9.91 -13.68 -5.64
C ALA A 154 11.19 -13.94 -6.45
N GLN A 155 11.02 -14.29 -7.72
CA GLN A 155 12.10 -14.55 -8.66
C GLN A 155 12.16 -13.44 -9.72
N PRO A 156 13.33 -13.19 -10.33
CA PRO A 156 13.44 -12.31 -11.49
C PRO A 156 12.47 -12.73 -12.61
N SER A 157 11.91 -11.76 -13.33
CA SER A 157 10.92 -12.00 -14.39
C SER A 157 11.51 -12.54 -15.69
N GLY A 158 12.84 -12.53 -15.82
CA GLY A 158 13.55 -12.96 -17.02
C GLY A 158 15.06 -12.88 -16.88
N THR A 159 15.77 -12.94 -18.00
CA THR A 159 17.21 -12.71 -18.04
C THR A 159 17.45 -11.20 -18.14
N ALA A 160 17.96 -10.61 -17.09
CA ALA A 160 18.37 -9.22 -17.10
C ALA A 160 19.63 -9.05 -17.99
N ALA A 161 19.67 -7.97 -18.75
CA ALA A 161 20.81 -7.59 -19.58
C ALA A 161 20.94 -6.06 -19.61
N PRO A 162 22.15 -5.53 -19.76
CA PRO A 162 22.36 -4.09 -19.96
C PRO A 162 21.59 -3.55 -21.15
N GLY A 163 21.18 -2.28 -21.07
CA GLY A 163 20.41 -1.60 -22.11
C GLY A 163 20.92 -0.18 -22.34
N ILE A 164 20.05 0.69 -22.83
CA ILE A 164 20.39 2.11 -23.10
C ILE A 164 20.62 2.86 -21.78
N HIS A 165 19.77 2.60 -20.79
CA HIS A 165 19.83 3.24 -19.49
C HIS A 165 20.14 2.26 -18.35
N LEU A 166 20.18 0.95 -18.62
CA LEU A 166 20.46 -0.09 -17.64
C LEU A 166 21.90 -0.55 -17.78
N THR A 167 22.67 -0.47 -16.70
CA THR A 167 24.08 -0.86 -16.65
C THR A 167 24.26 -2.31 -16.20
N GLN A 168 25.42 -2.90 -16.51
CA GLN A 168 25.77 -4.25 -16.03
C GLN A 168 25.89 -4.27 -14.50
N ASP A 169 26.45 -3.24 -13.89
CA ASP A 169 26.59 -3.14 -12.43
C ASP A 169 25.23 -3.18 -11.70
N GLU A 170 24.19 -2.62 -12.31
CA GLU A 170 22.82 -2.69 -11.77
C GLU A 170 22.21 -4.09 -11.94
N VAL A 171 22.46 -4.75 -13.06
CA VAL A 171 22.06 -6.15 -13.29
C VAL A 171 22.73 -7.09 -12.30
N ASP A 172 24.02 -6.90 -12.03
CA ASP A 172 24.80 -7.74 -11.11
C ASP A 172 24.36 -7.60 -9.64
N GLN A 173 23.57 -6.56 -9.32
CA GLN A 173 23.02 -6.37 -7.98
C GLN A 173 21.72 -7.15 -7.71
N ILE A 174 21.14 -7.81 -8.71
CA ILE A 174 19.95 -8.63 -8.50
C ILE A 174 20.20 -9.69 -7.42
N GLY A 175 19.27 -9.78 -6.46
CA GLY A 175 19.37 -10.68 -5.30
C GLY A 175 20.09 -10.10 -4.10
N THR A 176 20.77 -8.95 -4.23
CA THR A 176 21.42 -8.30 -3.09
C THR A 176 20.39 -7.72 -2.11
N THR A 177 20.76 -7.64 -0.83
CA THR A 177 19.91 -7.14 0.26
C THR A 177 20.57 -5.98 0.99
N THR A 178 19.74 -5.13 1.60
CA THR A 178 20.22 -4.09 2.53
C THR A 178 20.54 -4.68 3.89
N ALA A 179 21.30 -3.92 4.71
CA ALA A 179 21.30 -4.14 6.14
C ALA A 179 19.89 -3.95 6.71
N PRO A 180 19.52 -4.68 7.78
CA PRO A 180 18.23 -4.49 8.43
C PRO A 180 18.13 -3.11 9.05
N ILE A 181 16.93 -2.52 8.97
CA ILE A 181 16.56 -1.25 9.60
C ILE A 181 15.37 -1.53 10.49
N THR A 182 15.44 -1.13 11.77
CA THR A 182 14.36 -1.33 12.74
C THR A 182 13.68 0.01 13.04
N SER A 183 12.35 0.00 13.05
CA SER A 183 11.53 1.16 13.39
C SER A 183 11.62 1.49 14.89
N LEU A 184 11.16 2.67 15.26
CA LEU A 184 10.76 2.91 16.64
C LEU A 184 9.56 2.04 16.99
N PRO A 185 9.31 1.76 18.29
CA PRO A 185 8.08 1.07 18.71
C PRO A 185 6.85 1.82 18.21
N VAL A 186 5.92 1.11 17.58
CA VAL A 186 4.65 1.68 17.11
C VAL A 186 3.80 2.07 18.31
N ASP A 187 3.46 3.34 18.45
CA ASP A 187 2.59 3.83 19.51
C ASP A 187 1.10 3.70 19.14
N ALA A 188 0.23 3.49 20.14
CA ALA A 188 -1.21 3.48 19.93
C ALA A 188 -1.73 4.78 19.29
N ASN A 189 -1.07 5.91 19.52
CA ASN A 189 -1.43 7.18 18.89
C ASN A 189 -1.02 7.25 17.43
N ASP A 190 0.00 6.52 16.97
CA ASP A 190 0.36 6.46 15.56
C ASP A 190 -0.77 5.74 14.79
N ILE A 191 -1.27 4.65 15.34
CA ILE A 191 -2.43 3.91 14.80
C ILE A 191 -3.66 4.82 14.71
N ARG A 192 -4.00 5.51 15.82
CA ARG A 192 -5.14 6.43 15.87
C ARG A 192 -5.01 7.59 14.90
N ARG A 193 -3.83 8.22 14.84
CA ARG A 193 -3.56 9.35 13.92
C ARG A 193 -3.64 8.93 12.47
N TRP A 194 -3.10 7.76 12.12
CA TRP A 194 -3.20 7.20 10.78
C TRP A 194 -4.67 7.05 10.38
N ALA A 195 -5.45 6.32 11.16
CA ALA A 195 -6.86 6.09 10.86
C ALA A 195 -7.66 7.40 10.76
N ILE A 196 -7.42 8.38 11.66
CA ILE A 196 -8.06 9.69 11.60
C ILE A 196 -7.65 10.45 10.34
N ALA A 197 -6.40 10.37 9.91
CA ALA A 197 -5.89 11.10 8.74
C ALA A 197 -6.47 10.57 7.42
N THR A 198 -6.57 9.26 7.25
CA THR A 198 -7.08 8.63 6.03
C THR A 198 -8.59 8.74 5.92
N HIS A 199 -9.32 8.70 7.04
CA HIS A 199 -10.79 8.80 7.06
C HIS A 199 -11.32 10.24 7.06
N TRP A 200 -10.46 11.23 7.34
CA TRP A 200 -10.93 12.62 7.44
C TRP A 200 -11.71 13.07 6.19
N PRO A 201 -12.86 13.82 6.33
CA PRO A 201 -13.39 14.45 7.54
C PRO A 201 -14.30 13.56 8.41
N GLU A 202 -14.63 12.34 8.01
CA GLU A 202 -15.45 11.45 8.83
C GLU A 202 -14.60 10.76 9.90
N PRO A 203 -15.22 10.25 10.98
CA PRO A 203 -14.51 9.46 11.98
C PRO A 203 -14.07 8.12 11.38
N PRO A 204 -12.90 7.59 11.78
CA PRO A 204 -12.49 6.23 11.43
C PRO A 204 -13.34 5.19 12.19
N PRO A 205 -13.27 3.89 11.78
CA PRO A 205 -13.85 2.80 12.55
C PRO A 205 -13.35 2.77 14.00
N ASP A 206 -14.25 2.50 14.94
CA ASP A 206 -13.97 2.51 16.39
C ASP A 206 -12.82 1.57 16.76
N VAL A 207 -12.63 0.46 16.04
CA VAL A 207 -11.55 -0.52 16.29
C VAL A 207 -10.13 0.06 16.24
N PHE A 208 -9.94 1.23 15.62
CA PHE A 208 -8.65 1.92 15.52
C PHE A 208 -8.47 3.02 16.56
N VAL A 209 -9.54 3.45 17.22
CA VAL A 209 -9.53 4.64 18.10
C VAL A 209 -10.06 4.40 19.50
N ASP A 210 -10.86 3.36 19.71
CA ASP A 210 -11.45 2.99 20.98
C ASP A 210 -10.91 1.63 21.45
N GLU A 211 -10.33 1.60 22.66
CA GLU A 211 -9.71 0.38 23.22
C GLU A 211 -10.73 -0.71 23.55
N ALA A 212 -11.95 -0.35 23.95
CA ALA A 212 -12.99 -1.32 24.26
C ALA A 212 -13.52 -1.96 22.98
N ALA A 213 -13.72 -1.19 21.91
CA ALA A 213 -14.09 -1.69 20.59
C ALA A 213 -12.98 -2.60 20.02
N ALA A 214 -11.71 -2.19 20.14
CA ALA A 214 -10.57 -3.00 19.73
C ALA A 214 -10.48 -4.32 20.48
N ALA A 215 -10.65 -4.30 21.81
CA ALA A 215 -10.64 -5.50 22.65
C ALA A 215 -11.81 -6.46 22.34
N ALA A 216 -12.96 -5.93 21.92
CA ALA A 216 -14.12 -6.70 21.52
C ALA A 216 -14.01 -7.24 20.07
N SER A 217 -13.04 -6.77 19.29
CA SER A 217 -12.79 -7.24 17.93
C SER A 217 -12.20 -8.65 17.93
N PRO A 218 -12.26 -9.39 16.81
CA PRO A 218 -11.62 -10.70 16.69
C PRO A 218 -10.10 -10.66 16.94
N TRP A 219 -9.45 -9.49 16.78
CA TRP A 219 -8.04 -9.31 17.10
C TRP A 219 -7.73 -9.24 18.60
N GLY A 220 -8.76 -9.06 19.45
CA GLY A 220 -8.62 -8.98 20.90
C GLY A 220 -7.83 -7.79 21.43
N GLY A 221 -7.70 -6.73 20.65
CA GLY A 221 -6.96 -5.53 20.97
C GLY A 221 -6.66 -4.67 19.78
N LEU A 222 -6.05 -3.50 20.01
CA LEU A 222 -5.70 -2.56 18.96
C LEU A 222 -4.71 -3.18 17.97
N VAL A 223 -5.01 -3.04 16.69
CA VAL A 223 -4.12 -3.37 15.57
C VAL A 223 -4.05 -2.18 14.61
N ALA A 224 -2.92 -2.03 13.93
CA ALA A 224 -2.76 -0.98 12.94
C ALA A 224 -3.55 -1.28 11.65
N PRO A 225 -4.07 -0.24 10.95
CA PRO A 225 -4.44 -0.35 9.55
C PRO A 225 -3.30 -0.98 8.75
N ARG A 226 -3.64 -1.84 7.77
CA ARG A 226 -2.64 -2.68 7.06
C ARG A 226 -1.58 -1.88 6.30
N GLU A 227 -1.90 -0.67 5.87
CA GLU A 227 -1.00 0.20 5.12
C GLU A 227 -0.18 1.16 5.99
N LEU A 228 -0.36 1.16 7.33
CA LEU A 228 0.46 2.00 8.22
C LEU A 228 1.94 1.74 7.99
N ASP A 229 2.71 2.82 7.77
CA ASP A 229 4.17 2.77 7.68
C ASP A 229 4.81 2.99 9.06
N PRO A 230 5.35 1.94 9.70
CA PRO A 230 5.99 2.06 11.01
C PRO A 230 7.30 2.84 10.97
N PHE A 231 7.82 3.13 9.78
CA PHE A 231 9.05 3.91 9.58
C PHE A 231 8.78 5.40 9.33
N ALA A 232 7.51 5.83 9.33
CA ALA A 232 7.18 7.24 9.32
C ALA A 232 7.86 7.93 10.52
N TRP A 233 8.55 9.06 10.26
CA TRP A 233 9.34 9.80 11.27
C TRP A 233 10.51 9.02 11.88
N SER A 234 10.87 7.87 11.33
CA SER A 234 12.10 7.17 11.73
C SER A 234 13.33 7.94 11.23
N PRO A 235 14.39 8.05 12.05
CA PRO A 235 15.66 8.66 11.63
C PRO A 235 16.27 8.01 10.38
N VAL A 236 16.01 6.73 10.18
CA VAL A 236 16.42 5.97 9.01
C VAL A 236 15.22 5.22 8.44
N ARG A 237 14.94 5.44 7.17
CA ARG A 237 13.83 4.77 6.47
C ARG A 237 14.34 3.75 5.47
N PRO A 238 13.69 2.58 5.33
CA PRO A 238 14.07 1.54 4.37
C PRO A 238 13.56 1.90 2.95
N TRP A 239 14.12 2.94 2.34
CA TRP A 239 13.78 3.36 0.98
C TRP A 239 14.47 2.46 -0.05
N GLY A 240 13.79 1.44 -0.54
CA GLY A 240 14.12 0.69 -1.75
C GLY A 240 15.55 0.12 -1.91
N GLY A 241 16.53 0.58 -1.17
CA GLY A 241 17.92 0.11 -1.21
C GLY A 241 18.89 0.98 -2.03
N PRO A 242 20.21 0.67 -1.99
CA PRO A 242 21.27 1.50 -2.59
C PRO A 242 21.33 1.42 -4.12
N TRP A 243 20.61 0.49 -4.72
CA TRP A 243 20.52 0.30 -6.18
C TRP A 243 19.54 1.26 -6.86
N LEU A 244 18.68 1.95 -6.12
CA LEU A 244 17.79 2.94 -6.70
C LEU A 244 18.59 4.20 -7.04
N ARG A 245 18.40 4.68 -8.27
CA ARG A 245 18.97 5.95 -8.75
C ARG A 245 18.32 7.12 -8.02
N GLY A 246 19.05 8.21 -7.88
CA GLY A 246 18.49 9.48 -7.46
C GLY A 246 17.46 10.01 -8.47
N MET A 247 16.65 10.99 -8.04
CA MET A 247 15.75 11.72 -8.95
C MET A 247 16.56 12.75 -9.75
N GLY A 248 16.39 12.75 -11.08
CA GLY A 248 17.02 13.69 -11.99
C GLY A 248 16.11 14.08 -13.15
N VAL A 249 16.58 14.98 -14.00
CA VAL A 249 15.87 15.44 -15.19
C VAL A 249 16.43 14.85 -16.49
N GLU A 250 17.62 14.27 -16.42
CA GLU A 250 18.29 13.64 -17.55
C GLU A 250 17.59 12.33 -17.95
N PRO A 251 17.68 11.90 -19.21
CA PRO A 251 17.21 10.61 -19.65
C PRO A 251 17.76 9.46 -18.79
N GLY A 252 16.91 8.54 -18.38
CA GLY A 252 17.28 7.44 -17.47
C GLY A 252 17.35 7.82 -15.99
N MET A 253 17.13 9.09 -15.62
CA MET A 253 17.14 9.57 -14.22
C MET A 253 15.75 10.08 -13.77
N ARG A 254 14.82 10.26 -14.69
CA ARG A 254 13.44 10.63 -14.37
C ARG A 254 12.74 9.42 -13.77
N ILE A 255 12.15 9.57 -12.60
CA ILE A 255 11.52 8.46 -11.87
C ILE A 255 10.01 8.59 -11.84
N LEU A 256 9.32 7.47 -12.01
CA LEU A 256 7.91 7.30 -11.67
C LEU A 256 7.72 6.05 -10.82
N ASN A 257 6.77 6.11 -9.89
CA ASN A 257 6.25 4.91 -9.25
C ASN A 257 5.31 4.20 -10.24
N GLY A 258 5.69 3.03 -10.73
CA GLY A 258 4.91 2.23 -11.66
C GLY A 258 3.79 1.43 -11.00
N GLY A 259 3.92 1.17 -9.70
CA GLY A 259 2.95 0.41 -8.90
C GLY A 259 3.57 -0.21 -7.66
N GLN A 260 2.70 -0.77 -6.84
CA GLN A 260 3.09 -1.49 -5.63
C GLN A 260 2.19 -2.69 -5.39
N ARG A 261 2.73 -3.69 -4.70
CA ARG A 261 2.01 -4.87 -4.22
C ARG A 261 2.42 -5.14 -2.79
N SER A 262 1.46 -5.37 -1.91
CA SER A 262 1.72 -5.69 -0.51
C SER A 262 0.95 -6.94 -0.12
N LEU A 263 1.64 -7.87 0.51
CA LEU A 263 1.06 -9.05 1.16
C LEU A 263 1.15 -8.82 2.67
N TYR A 264 0.09 -9.12 3.39
CA TYR A 264 -0.07 -8.86 4.82
C TYR A 264 -0.23 -10.15 5.60
N PHE A 265 0.49 -10.24 6.72
CA PHE A 265 0.55 -11.41 7.59
C PHE A 265 0.15 -11.04 9.02
N ALA A 266 1.03 -11.22 10.00
CA ALA A 266 0.77 -10.82 11.37
C ALA A 266 0.39 -9.33 11.45
N PRO A 267 -0.58 -8.94 12.30
CA PRO A 267 -0.92 -7.54 12.50
C PRO A 267 0.19 -6.80 13.27
N ILE A 268 0.35 -5.51 12.97
CA ILE A 268 1.15 -4.61 13.81
C ILE A 268 0.31 -4.20 15.01
N ARG A 269 0.90 -4.26 16.20
CA ARG A 269 0.27 -3.88 17.47
C ARG A 269 1.05 -2.77 18.16
N PRO A 270 0.44 -2.02 19.08
CA PRO A 270 1.18 -1.09 19.95
C PRO A 270 2.34 -1.80 20.64
N GLY A 271 3.52 -1.18 20.59
CA GLY A 271 4.76 -1.71 21.14
C GLY A 271 5.55 -2.61 20.18
N ASP A 272 5.05 -2.89 18.98
CA ASP A 272 5.82 -3.64 17.98
C ASP A 272 6.93 -2.77 17.39
N GLU A 273 8.13 -3.33 17.31
CA GLU A 273 9.28 -2.81 16.57
C GLU A 273 9.41 -3.61 15.27
N ILE A 274 9.38 -2.92 14.15
CA ILE A 274 9.38 -3.57 12.84
C ILE A 274 10.75 -3.47 12.21
N THR A 275 11.34 -4.60 11.88
CA THR A 275 12.60 -4.70 11.14
C THR A 275 12.31 -4.91 9.66
N ALA A 276 12.88 -4.03 8.83
CA ALA A 276 12.78 -4.10 7.37
C ALA A 276 14.12 -4.50 6.74
N VAL A 277 14.05 -5.40 5.76
CA VAL A 277 15.15 -5.73 4.85
C VAL A 277 14.63 -5.52 3.43
N CYS A 278 15.36 -4.76 2.62
CA CYS A 278 15.06 -4.61 1.20
C CYS A 278 15.93 -5.54 0.36
N ARG A 279 15.37 -6.03 -0.76
CA ARG A 279 16.07 -6.85 -1.75
C ARG A 279 15.77 -6.32 -3.15
N LEU A 280 16.79 -6.25 -4.03
CA LEU A 280 16.57 -6.06 -5.45
C LEU A 280 16.14 -7.40 -6.05
N VAL A 281 14.86 -7.48 -6.46
CA VAL A 281 14.30 -8.71 -7.03
C VAL A 281 14.64 -8.84 -8.50
N ASP A 282 14.47 -7.73 -9.23
CA ASP A 282 14.59 -7.74 -10.69
C ASP A 282 14.93 -6.34 -11.21
N VAL A 283 15.65 -6.30 -12.31
CA VAL A 283 15.84 -5.09 -13.10
C VAL A 283 15.86 -5.45 -14.58
N VAL A 284 15.03 -4.77 -15.36
CA VAL A 284 14.94 -4.98 -16.80
C VAL A 284 14.75 -3.65 -17.51
N GLU A 285 15.27 -3.54 -18.74
CA GLU A 285 14.93 -2.41 -19.61
C GLU A 285 13.81 -2.80 -20.56
N LYS A 286 12.84 -1.91 -20.72
CA LYS A 286 11.69 -2.09 -21.62
C LYS A 286 11.50 -0.84 -22.46
N ASP A 287 11.12 -1.03 -23.72
CA ASP A 287 10.66 0.08 -24.55
C ASP A 287 9.20 0.39 -24.19
N MET A 288 8.96 1.56 -23.62
CA MET A 288 7.66 2.00 -23.13
C MET A 288 7.24 3.29 -23.88
N LYS A 289 6.03 3.78 -23.61
CA LYS A 289 5.56 5.07 -24.16
C LYS A 289 6.45 6.25 -23.79
N LEU A 290 7.22 6.13 -22.72
CA LEU A 290 8.18 7.13 -22.24
C LEU A 290 9.57 6.99 -22.88
N GLY A 291 9.75 6.02 -23.78
CA GLY A 291 11.04 5.61 -24.35
C GLY A 291 11.65 4.44 -23.59
N PRO A 292 12.96 4.16 -23.82
CA PRO A 292 13.69 3.16 -23.07
C PRO A 292 13.59 3.42 -21.58
N THR A 293 13.09 2.43 -20.84
CA THR A 293 12.78 2.59 -19.42
C THR A 293 13.35 1.44 -18.60
N SER A 294 14.23 1.76 -17.66
CA SER A 294 14.72 0.78 -16.69
C SER A 294 13.67 0.58 -15.61
N VAL A 295 13.25 -0.66 -15.41
CA VAL A 295 12.21 -1.09 -14.47
C VAL A 295 12.87 -1.84 -13.32
N PHE A 296 12.90 -1.26 -12.15
CA PHE A 296 13.42 -1.87 -10.92
C PHE A 296 12.28 -2.42 -10.09
N THR A 297 12.36 -3.69 -9.72
CA THR A 297 11.44 -4.31 -8.77
C THR A 297 12.18 -4.60 -7.48
N THR A 298 11.79 -3.91 -6.42
CA THR A 298 12.32 -4.12 -5.07
C THR A 298 11.30 -4.81 -4.19
N GLU A 299 11.77 -5.67 -3.30
CA GLU A 299 11.02 -6.32 -2.24
C GLU A 299 11.44 -5.71 -0.90
N GLN A 300 10.48 -5.44 -0.04
CA GLN A 300 10.71 -5.03 1.34
C GLN A 300 9.99 -6.01 2.26
N ARG A 301 10.77 -6.73 3.07
CA ARG A 301 10.28 -7.71 4.03
C ARG A 301 10.27 -7.10 5.43
N TRP A 302 9.14 -7.17 6.12
CA TRP A 302 8.96 -6.67 7.48
C TRP A 302 8.72 -7.83 8.45
N THR A 303 9.48 -7.86 9.53
CA THR A 303 9.25 -8.75 10.67
C THR A 303 9.16 -7.93 11.95
N ASN A 304 8.39 -8.41 12.93
CA ASN A 304 8.38 -7.79 14.25
C ASN A 304 9.48 -8.38 15.16
N GLN A 305 9.60 -7.89 16.39
CA GLN A 305 10.60 -8.34 17.36
C GLN A 305 10.41 -9.79 17.86
N ARG A 306 9.34 -10.48 17.44
CA ARG A 306 9.08 -11.91 17.69
C ARG A 306 9.39 -12.77 16.47
N ASP A 307 10.08 -12.22 15.47
CA ASP A 307 10.36 -12.83 14.16
C ASP A 307 9.09 -13.24 13.38
N GLU A 308 7.93 -12.68 13.73
CA GLU A 308 6.72 -12.88 12.94
C GLU A 308 6.75 -12.03 11.68
N LEU A 309 6.49 -12.64 10.52
CA LEU A 309 6.34 -11.92 9.26
C LEU A 309 5.10 -11.03 9.33
N VAL A 310 5.28 -9.74 9.03
CA VAL A 310 4.23 -8.72 9.08
C VAL A 310 3.78 -8.33 7.66
N ARG A 311 4.73 -8.06 6.77
CA ARG A 311 4.46 -7.62 5.41
C ARG A 311 5.58 -8.02 4.45
N ILE A 312 5.20 -8.35 3.20
CA ILE A 312 6.11 -8.33 2.05
C ILE A 312 5.57 -7.30 1.09
N GLY A 313 6.31 -6.22 0.89
CA GLY A 313 5.96 -5.14 -0.04
C GLY A 313 6.85 -5.18 -1.28
N PHE A 314 6.27 -5.02 -2.46
CA PHE A 314 6.98 -4.84 -3.72
C PHE A 314 6.71 -3.45 -4.25
N MET A 315 7.75 -2.80 -4.75
CA MET A 315 7.66 -1.51 -5.43
C MET A 315 8.30 -1.62 -6.81
N THR A 316 7.65 -1.03 -7.79
CA THR A 316 8.18 -0.91 -9.16
C THR A 316 8.55 0.53 -9.43
N SER A 317 9.84 0.80 -9.57
CA SER A 317 10.38 2.11 -9.96
C SER A 317 10.73 2.11 -11.45
N LEU A 318 10.26 3.14 -12.15
CA LEU A 318 10.47 3.33 -13.58
C LEU A 318 11.42 4.49 -13.79
N TYR A 319 12.59 4.24 -14.41
CA TYR A 319 13.57 5.26 -14.77
C TYR A 319 13.64 5.40 -16.29
N TYR A 320 13.33 6.61 -16.83
CA TYR A 320 13.19 6.88 -18.27
C TYR A 320 13.85 8.18 -18.70
#